data_1bfecc40a3af7dd951e5aacd4aea89f4
#
_entry.id   1bfecc40a3af7dd951e5aacd4aea89f4
#
_cell.length_a   1.000
_cell.length_b   1.000
_cell.length_c   1.000
_cell.angle_alpha   90.00
_cell.angle_beta   90.00
_cell.angle_gamma   90.00
#
_symmetry.space_group_name_H-M   'P 1'
#
loop_
_entity.id
_entity.type
_entity.pdbx_description
1 polymer ?
#
loop_
_entity_poly.entity_id
_entity_poly.type
_entity_poly.pdbx_seq_one_letter_code
_entity_poly.pdbx_strand_id
1 'polypeptide(L)'
;MPIYVVGTFDTKGLELRYIRDLIERAGASTLLVDVGTLGDSEEVDVNSQIVAKHHPNEEVEIFNDDRGEAVTQMSIALKHFIGSRTDIEGIISAGGSGGTALVTPAMRTLPVGTPKVMISTVA
;
A
#
# COMPACT_ATOMS: atom_id res chain seq x y z
N MET A 1 4.14 -11.01 -13.84
CA MET A 1 4.08 -10.52 -12.44
C MET A 1 3.64 -9.06 -12.46
N PRO A 2 2.71 -8.67 -11.59
CA PRO A 2 2.22 -7.29 -11.60
C PRO A 2 3.13 -6.32 -10.86
N ILE A 3 2.96 -5.04 -11.20
CA ILE A 3 3.48 -3.94 -10.39
C ILE A 3 2.42 -3.60 -9.35
N TYR A 4 2.80 -3.59 -8.09
CA TYR A 4 1.90 -3.28 -6.98
C TYR A 4 1.79 -1.78 -6.83
N VAL A 5 0.57 -1.26 -6.94
CA VAL A 5 0.24 0.14 -6.70
C VAL A 5 -0.40 0.19 -5.31
N VAL A 6 0.36 0.65 -4.33
CA VAL A 6 -0.02 0.58 -2.92
C VAL A 6 -0.23 1.98 -2.37
N GLY A 7 -1.29 2.19 -1.63
CA GLY A 7 -1.50 3.49 -1.01
C GLY A 7 -2.84 3.60 -0.30
N THR A 8 -3.11 4.79 0.23
CA THR A 8 -4.35 5.10 0.91
C THR A 8 -5.39 5.55 -0.11
N PHE A 9 -6.15 4.58 -0.65
CA PHE A 9 -7.13 4.87 -1.70
C PHE A 9 -8.31 5.71 -1.20
N ASP A 10 -8.54 5.75 0.11
CA ASP A 10 -9.55 6.63 0.72
C ASP A 10 -9.20 8.12 0.57
N THR A 11 -7.92 8.46 0.48
CA THR A 11 -7.47 9.85 0.36
C THR A 11 -6.75 10.15 -0.95
N LYS A 12 -6.11 9.18 -1.57
CA LYS A 12 -5.27 9.33 -2.76
C LYS A 12 -5.72 8.45 -3.93
N GLY A 13 -6.98 8.05 -3.93
CA GLY A 13 -7.49 7.12 -4.94
C GLY A 13 -7.34 7.62 -6.38
N LEU A 14 -7.58 8.92 -6.63
CA LEU A 14 -7.45 9.48 -7.98
C LEU A 14 -6.01 9.40 -8.48
N GLU A 15 -5.05 9.79 -7.66
CA GLU A 15 -3.63 9.79 -8.01
C GLU A 15 -3.12 8.37 -8.22
N LEU A 16 -3.50 7.45 -7.35
CA LEU A 16 -3.06 6.06 -7.44
C LEU A 16 -3.64 5.36 -8.68
N ARG A 17 -4.90 5.62 -9.00
CA ARG A 17 -5.52 5.07 -10.21
C ARG A 17 -4.94 5.68 -11.48
N TYR A 18 -4.56 6.95 -11.44
CA TYR A 18 -3.87 7.58 -12.55
C TYR A 18 -2.51 6.89 -12.81
N ILE A 19 -1.76 6.62 -11.75
CA ILE A 19 -0.49 5.88 -11.85
C ILE A 19 -0.74 4.48 -12.44
N ARG A 20 -1.76 3.77 -11.96
CA ARG A 20 -2.15 2.47 -12.51
C ARG A 20 -2.39 2.55 -14.02
N ASP A 21 -3.16 3.55 -14.44
CA ASP A 21 -3.52 3.71 -15.85
C ASP A 21 -2.28 3.95 -16.72
N LEU A 22 -1.34 4.76 -16.25
CA LEU A 22 -0.08 4.99 -16.96
C LEU A 22 0.75 3.72 -17.09
N ILE A 23 0.84 2.93 -16.04
CA ILE A 23 1.59 1.67 -16.04
C ILE A 23 0.96 0.69 -17.03
N GLU A 24 -0.37 0.56 -17.02
CA GLU A 24 -1.08 -0.36 -17.91
C GLU A 24 -0.96 0.07 -19.37
N ARG A 25 -0.98 1.37 -19.64
CA ARG A 25 -0.74 1.88 -21.00
C ARG A 25 0.67 1.58 -21.49
N ALA A 26 1.62 1.47 -20.59
CA ALA A 26 2.99 1.10 -20.92
C ALA A 26 3.16 -0.40 -21.12
N GLY A 27 2.10 -1.19 -20.96
CA GLY A 27 2.10 -2.62 -21.22
C GLY A 27 2.34 -3.52 -20.01
N ALA A 28 2.43 -2.98 -18.81
CA ALA A 28 2.61 -3.77 -17.60
C ALA A 28 1.27 -4.03 -16.89
N SER A 29 1.18 -5.13 -16.16
CA SER A 29 0.02 -5.41 -15.32
C SER A 29 0.21 -4.79 -13.95
N THR A 30 -0.91 -4.48 -13.28
CA THR A 30 -0.91 -3.85 -11.96
C THR A 30 -1.77 -4.61 -10.97
N LEU A 31 -1.46 -4.44 -9.69
CA LEU A 31 -2.30 -4.89 -8.58
C LEU A 31 -2.48 -3.72 -7.62
N LEU A 32 -3.74 -3.31 -7.41
CA LEU A 32 -4.05 -2.20 -6.50
C LEU A 32 -4.22 -2.71 -5.08
N VAL A 33 -3.44 -2.17 -4.15
CA VAL A 33 -3.47 -2.55 -2.73
C VAL A 33 -3.83 -1.33 -1.90
N ASP A 34 -4.97 -1.40 -1.21
CA ASP A 34 -5.45 -0.32 -0.36
C ASP A 34 -4.97 -0.52 1.07
N VAL A 35 -4.33 0.50 1.62
CA VAL A 35 -3.87 0.53 3.02
C VAL A 35 -4.50 1.69 3.79
N GLY A 36 -5.61 2.21 3.31
CA GLY A 36 -6.36 3.27 4.00
C GLY A 36 -6.94 2.78 5.33
N THR A 37 -7.02 3.68 6.29
CA THR A 37 -7.53 3.37 7.63
C THR A 37 -8.83 4.12 7.95
N LEU A 38 -9.35 4.91 7.01
CA LEU A 38 -10.53 5.75 7.20
C LEU A 38 -11.82 5.13 6.63
N GLY A 39 -11.71 4.07 5.85
CA GLY A 39 -12.88 3.42 5.25
C GLY A 39 -12.49 2.58 4.05
N ASP A 40 -13.45 1.85 3.53
CA ASP A 40 -13.23 0.99 2.37
C ASP A 40 -13.24 1.79 1.08
N SER A 41 -12.39 1.39 0.16
CA SER A 41 -12.39 1.90 -1.20
C SER A 41 -12.86 0.80 -2.15
N GLU A 42 -13.63 1.20 -3.16
CA GLU A 42 -14.11 0.27 -4.18
C GLU A 42 -13.06 0.09 -5.28
N GLU A 43 -13.20 -0.98 -6.03
CA GLU A 43 -12.38 -1.26 -7.23
C GLU A 43 -10.88 -1.34 -6.95
N VAL A 44 -10.51 -1.94 -5.84
CA VAL A 44 -9.13 -2.31 -5.54
C VAL A 44 -9.01 -3.83 -5.55
N ASP A 45 -7.83 -4.33 -5.88
CA ASP A 45 -7.60 -5.77 -5.95
C ASP A 45 -7.44 -6.39 -4.57
N VAL A 46 -6.77 -5.67 -3.66
CA VAL A 46 -6.59 -6.07 -2.26
C VAL A 46 -7.05 -4.92 -1.40
N ASN A 47 -8.12 -5.12 -0.66
CA ASN A 47 -8.64 -4.07 0.21
C ASN A 47 -7.87 -3.97 1.52
N SER A 48 -8.10 -2.89 2.25
CA SER A 48 -7.37 -2.62 3.50
C SER A 48 -7.62 -3.67 4.58
N GLN A 49 -8.80 -4.28 4.59
CA GLN A 49 -9.12 -5.33 5.55
C GLN A 49 -8.33 -6.60 5.30
N ILE A 50 -8.10 -6.94 4.03
CA ILE A 50 -7.26 -8.09 3.68
C ILE A 50 -5.82 -7.84 4.12
N VAL A 51 -5.29 -6.64 3.87
CA VAL A 51 -3.95 -6.28 4.34
C VAL A 51 -3.87 -6.35 5.86
N ALA A 52 -4.87 -5.79 6.54
CA ALA A 52 -4.91 -5.75 8.01
C ALA A 52 -4.84 -7.14 8.65
N LYS A 53 -5.41 -8.15 8.00
CA LYS A 53 -5.36 -9.55 8.48
C LYS A 53 -3.95 -10.14 8.52
N HIS A 54 -3.00 -9.53 7.87
CA HIS A 54 -1.61 -9.97 7.88
C HIS A 54 -0.82 -9.44 9.08
N HIS A 55 -1.45 -8.64 9.95
CA HIS A 55 -0.80 -8.21 11.19
C HIS A 55 -0.48 -9.43 12.05
N PRO A 56 0.74 -9.54 12.59
CA PRO A 56 1.15 -10.72 13.37
C PRO A 56 0.40 -10.88 14.69
N ASN A 57 -0.21 -9.80 15.20
CA ASN A 57 -1.01 -9.84 16.41
C ASN A 57 -2.50 -9.68 16.05
N GLU A 58 -3.27 -10.75 16.13
CA GLU A 58 -4.70 -10.77 15.79
C GLU A 58 -5.56 -9.91 16.72
N GLU A 59 -5.07 -9.58 17.92
CA GLU A 59 -5.81 -8.77 18.88
C GLU A 59 -5.73 -7.28 18.61
N VAL A 60 -4.84 -6.85 17.70
CA VAL A 60 -4.69 -5.43 17.36
C VAL A 60 -5.83 -5.00 16.44
N GLU A 61 -6.54 -3.96 16.86
CA GLU A 61 -7.54 -3.30 16.02
C GLU A 61 -6.88 -2.15 15.26
N ILE A 62 -6.71 -2.34 13.95
CA ILE A 62 -6.08 -1.34 13.09
C ILE A 62 -7.03 -0.18 12.82
N PHE A 63 -8.32 -0.50 12.57
CA PHE A 63 -9.33 0.50 12.26
C PHE A 63 -9.92 1.07 13.56
N ASN A 64 -9.25 2.07 14.10
CA ASN A 64 -9.62 2.71 15.36
C ASN A 64 -9.59 4.24 15.22
N ASP A 65 -10.02 4.96 16.28
CA ASP A 65 -10.12 6.42 16.26
C ASP A 65 -8.76 7.13 16.38
N ASP A 66 -7.72 6.43 16.83
CA ASP A 66 -6.37 6.98 16.90
C ASP A 66 -5.68 6.80 15.55
N ARG A 67 -5.65 7.87 14.77
CA ARG A 67 -5.12 7.83 13.41
C ARG A 67 -3.64 7.47 13.35
N GLY A 68 -2.84 8.00 14.27
CA GLY A 68 -1.41 7.70 14.32
C GLY A 68 -1.16 6.22 14.62
N GLU A 69 -1.92 5.68 15.57
CA GLU A 69 -1.84 4.27 15.93
C GLU A 69 -2.31 3.39 14.75
N ALA A 70 -3.42 3.76 14.11
CA ALA A 70 -3.95 3.02 12.97
C ALA A 70 -2.92 2.93 11.84
N VAL A 71 -2.27 4.05 11.51
CA VAL A 71 -1.24 4.10 10.46
C VAL A 71 -0.05 3.21 10.84
N THR A 72 0.40 3.28 12.09
CA THR A 72 1.51 2.46 12.57
C THR A 72 1.20 0.97 12.44
N GLN A 73 0.02 0.56 12.87
CA GLN A 73 -0.36 -0.85 12.84
C GLN A 73 -0.62 -1.33 11.40
N MET A 74 -1.19 -0.48 10.56
CA MET A 74 -1.37 -0.83 9.14
C MET A 74 -0.01 -0.97 8.43
N SER A 75 0.98 -0.17 8.79
CA SER A 75 2.34 -0.30 8.25
C SER A 75 2.94 -1.67 8.57
N ILE A 76 2.73 -2.14 9.80
CA ILE A 76 3.18 -3.48 10.21
C ILE A 76 2.46 -4.56 9.40
N ALA A 77 1.14 -4.43 9.25
CA ALA A 77 0.34 -5.38 8.47
C ALA A 77 0.79 -5.42 7.01
N LEU A 78 1.02 -4.26 6.40
CA LEU A 78 1.49 -4.17 5.01
C LEU A 78 2.85 -4.85 4.83
N LYS A 79 3.75 -4.64 5.76
CA LYS A 79 5.07 -5.28 5.73
C LYS A 79 4.94 -6.81 5.70
N HIS A 80 4.05 -7.36 6.52
CA HIS A 80 3.81 -8.81 6.53
C HIS A 80 3.07 -9.28 5.27
N PHE A 81 2.12 -8.48 4.77
CA PHE A 81 1.45 -8.79 3.51
C PHE A 81 2.44 -8.87 2.35
N ILE A 82 3.28 -7.85 2.19
CA ILE A 82 4.29 -7.81 1.13
C ILE A 82 5.27 -8.97 1.28
N GLY A 83 5.67 -9.29 2.51
CA GLY A 83 6.57 -10.41 2.79
C GLY A 83 5.98 -11.76 2.44
N SER A 84 4.66 -11.89 2.38
CA SER A 84 3.98 -13.14 2.01
C SER A 84 3.83 -13.31 0.49
N ARG A 85 4.13 -12.27 -0.30
CA ARG A 85 3.92 -12.29 -1.75
C ARG A 85 5.21 -12.67 -2.47
N THR A 86 5.06 -13.41 -3.56
CA THR A 86 6.19 -13.86 -4.39
C THR A 86 6.10 -13.37 -5.83
N ASP A 87 5.09 -12.55 -6.14
CA ASP A 87 4.76 -12.12 -7.49
C ASP A 87 4.96 -10.62 -7.73
N ILE A 88 5.80 -9.96 -6.94
CA ILE A 88 5.99 -8.51 -7.02
C ILE A 88 7.05 -8.17 -8.06
N GLU A 89 6.62 -7.67 -9.22
CA GLU A 89 7.51 -7.14 -10.26
C GLU A 89 8.16 -5.83 -9.84
N GLY A 90 7.38 -4.99 -9.18
CA GLY A 90 7.81 -3.71 -8.64
C GLY A 90 6.73 -3.16 -7.75
N ILE A 91 7.04 -2.09 -7.01
CA ILE A 91 6.09 -1.45 -6.11
C ILE A 91 6.19 0.07 -6.27
N ILE A 92 5.04 0.71 -6.35
CA ILE A 92 4.94 2.17 -6.44
C ILE A 92 3.83 2.67 -5.53
N SER A 93 4.06 3.81 -4.91
CA SER A 93 3.06 4.50 -4.11
C SER A 93 3.18 6.00 -4.27
N ALA A 94 2.12 6.70 -3.93
CA ALA A 94 2.09 8.16 -3.84
C ALA A 94 1.30 8.53 -2.59
N GLY A 95 1.79 9.53 -1.85
CA GLY A 95 1.10 9.95 -0.65
C GLY A 95 1.74 11.14 0.03
N GLY A 96 1.06 11.66 1.04
CA GLY A 96 1.57 12.68 1.94
C GLY A 96 2.48 12.07 3.01
N SER A 97 2.65 12.79 4.12
CA SER A 97 3.52 12.32 5.20
C SER A 97 3.07 10.99 5.80
N GLY A 98 1.76 10.85 6.07
CA GLY A 98 1.20 9.63 6.63
C GLY A 98 1.31 8.44 5.67
N GLY A 99 0.96 8.64 4.41
CA GLY A 99 1.04 7.59 3.39
C GLY A 99 2.47 7.14 3.13
N THR A 100 3.41 8.09 3.09
CA THR A 100 4.83 7.78 2.93
C THR A 100 5.36 6.94 4.09
N ALA A 101 5.07 7.37 5.32
CA ALA A 101 5.49 6.64 6.52
C ALA A 101 4.85 5.25 6.61
N LEU A 102 3.64 5.09 6.08
CA LEU A 102 2.93 3.82 6.10
C LEU A 102 3.56 2.79 5.15
N VAL A 103 3.92 3.23 3.94
CA VAL A 103 4.30 2.31 2.85
C VAL A 103 5.80 2.03 2.80
N THR A 104 6.65 3.01 3.10
CA THR A 104 8.11 2.86 2.92
C THR A 104 8.75 1.72 3.72
N PRO A 105 8.32 1.41 4.97
CA PRO A 105 8.89 0.26 5.66
C PRO A 105 8.71 -1.07 4.92
N ALA A 106 7.55 -1.27 4.28
CA ALA A 106 7.30 -2.47 3.49
C ALA A 106 8.20 -2.51 2.24
N MET A 107 8.40 -1.38 1.58
CA MET A 107 9.28 -1.29 0.43
C MET A 107 10.71 -1.71 0.75
N ARG A 108 11.19 -1.36 1.94
CA ARG A 108 12.55 -1.70 2.38
C ARG A 108 12.76 -3.19 2.59
N THR A 109 11.70 -3.97 2.75
CA THR A 109 11.81 -5.42 2.92
C THR A 109 11.99 -6.17 1.62
N LEU A 110 11.74 -5.54 0.49
CA LEU A 110 11.88 -6.17 -0.82
C LEU A 110 13.36 -6.30 -1.20
N PRO A 111 13.70 -7.34 -1.99
CA PRO A 111 15.08 -7.55 -2.40
C PRO A 111 15.66 -6.36 -3.19
N VAL A 112 16.97 -6.19 -3.08
CA VAL A 112 17.71 -5.28 -3.95
C VAL A 112 17.49 -5.73 -5.39
N GLY A 113 17.14 -4.79 -6.26
CA GLY A 113 16.81 -5.11 -7.66
C GLY A 113 15.32 -5.07 -7.96
N THR A 114 14.46 -5.20 -6.94
CA THR A 114 13.02 -4.94 -7.15
C THR A 114 12.79 -3.44 -7.25
N PRO A 115 12.25 -2.93 -8.36
CA PRO A 115 11.96 -1.49 -8.50
C PRO A 115 10.99 -1.00 -7.42
N LYS A 116 11.36 0.10 -6.77
CA LYS A 116 10.59 0.71 -5.68
C LYS A 116 10.53 2.22 -5.91
N VAL A 117 9.33 2.76 -6.02
CA VAL A 117 9.13 4.19 -6.25
C VAL A 117 8.13 4.73 -5.25
N MET A 118 8.56 5.71 -4.47
CA MET A 118 7.67 6.45 -3.56
C MET A 118 7.61 7.90 -3.99
N ILE A 119 6.42 8.34 -4.41
CA ILE A 119 6.16 9.73 -4.77
C ILE A 119 5.57 10.41 -3.54
N SER A 120 6.38 11.23 -2.87
CA SER A 120 5.93 11.97 -1.70
C SER A 120 5.53 13.38 -2.11
N THR A 121 4.33 13.79 -1.66
CA THR A 121 3.83 15.15 -1.89
C THR A 121 4.28 16.13 -0.80
N VAL A 122 5.04 15.65 0.17
CA VAL A 122 5.61 16.49 1.24
C VAL A 122 7.05 16.81 0.90
N ALA A 123 7.31 18.09 0.73
CA ALA A 123 8.65 18.58 0.45
C ALA A 123 9.48 18.64 1.74
#